data_b6b90e3326cf75316ebc9cec34be5ec6
#
_entry.id   b6b90e3326cf75316ebc9cec34be5ec6
#
_cell.length_a   1.000
_cell.length_b   1.000
_cell.length_c   1.000
_cell.angle_alpha   90.00
_cell.angle_beta   90.00
_cell.angle_gamma   90.00
#
_symmetry.space_group_name_H-M   'P 1'
#
loop_
_entity.id
_entity.type
_entity.pdbx_description
1 polymer ?
#
loop_
_entity_poly.entity_id
_entity_poly.type
_entity_poly.pdbx_seq_one_letter_code
_entity_poly.pdbx_strand_id
1 'polypeptide(L)'
;MTEALIGGLLARKVFGSDEIVACAPSESTRARVAEGYGIGMYRTAKEVCEMSDIVVLAVKPKHVPEVFAEGLDLSGKMLISIVAGLTVDRLESYVPDARIVRVMPNHCCMVLEGAMGYCCNAHVTEDDRRSVASILGSVGLAVEVGEEYMDAITGIAGSSPAFFYMIIDAMADAG
;
A
#
# COMPACT_ATOMS: atom_id res chain seq x y z
N MET A 1 5.07 -6.36 -1.44
CA MET A 1 3.76 -5.77 -1.07
C MET A 1 3.08 -5.08 -2.26
N THR A 2 3.71 -4.17 -2.97
CA THR A 2 3.11 -3.49 -4.15
C THR A 2 2.57 -4.49 -5.16
N GLU A 3 3.35 -5.50 -5.53
CA GLU A 3 2.92 -6.55 -6.49
C GLU A 3 1.77 -7.41 -5.95
N ALA A 4 1.71 -7.64 -4.63
CA ALA A 4 0.56 -8.32 -4.03
C ALA A 4 -0.73 -7.50 -4.23
N LEU A 5 -0.65 -6.18 -4.01
CA LEU A 5 -1.78 -5.29 -4.21
C LEU A 5 -2.21 -5.25 -5.69
N ILE A 6 -1.26 -5.06 -6.62
CA ILE A 6 -1.55 -5.09 -8.06
C ILE A 6 -2.21 -6.42 -8.45
N GLY A 7 -1.61 -7.55 -8.05
CA GLY A 7 -2.15 -8.88 -8.34
C GLY A 7 -3.55 -9.10 -7.75
N GLY A 8 -3.80 -8.65 -6.52
CA GLY A 8 -5.10 -8.72 -5.88
C GLY A 8 -6.18 -7.89 -6.60
N LEU A 9 -5.85 -6.65 -6.95
CA LEU A 9 -6.74 -5.76 -7.69
C LEU A 9 -7.17 -6.35 -9.04
N LEU A 10 -6.22 -6.90 -9.79
CA LEU A 10 -6.48 -7.56 -11.07
C LEU A 10 -7.27 -8.86 -10.90
N ALA A 11 -6.86 -9.73 -9.97
CA ALA A 11 -7.51 -11.02 -9.74
C ALA A 11 -8.96 -10.89 -9.28
N ARG A 12 -9.26 -9.88 -8.45
CA ARG A 12 -10.61 -9.56 -7.96
C ARG A 12 -11.40 -8.64 -8.90
N LYS A 13 -10.77 -8.19 -10.00
CA LYS A 13 -11.36 -7.27 -10.99
C LYS A 13 -11.86 -5.97 -10.36
N VAL A 14 -11.13 -5.45 -9.39
CA VAL A 14 -11.39 -4.14 -8.79
C VAL A 14 -11.01 -3.05 -9.78
N PHE A 15 -9.88 -3.25 -10.50
CA PHE A 15 -9.42 -2.44 -11.61
C PHE A 15 -8.92 -3.33 -12.75
N GLY A 16 -9.01 -2.82 -13.97
CA GLY A 16 -8.38 -3.40 -15.15
C GLY A 16 -6.87 -3.05 -15.20
N SER A 17 -6.10 -3.75 -16.02
CA SER A 17 -4.67 -3.46 -16.18
C SER A 17 -4.39 -2.11 -16.84
N ASP A 18 -5.33 -1.58 -17.59
CA ASP A 18 -5.31 -0.26 -18.23
C ASP A 18 -5.66 0.89 -17.26
N GLU A 19 -6.20 0.56 -16.08
CA GLU A 19 -6.54 1.50 -15.00
C GLU A 19 -5.43 1.57 -13.92
N ILE A 20 -4.42 0.73 -14.01
CA ILE A 20 -3.32 0.68 -13.03
C ILE A 20 -2.02 1.13 -13.69
N VAL A 21 -1.36 2.08 -13.07
CA VAL A 21 -0.02 2.52 -13.43
C VAL A 21 0.91 2.45 -12.23
N ALA A 22 2.18 2.18 -12.44
CA ALA A 22 3.16 2.16 -11.37
C ALA A 22 4.51 2.74 -11.82
N CYS A 23 5.38 3.06 -10.85
CA CYS A 23 6.73 3.48 -11.15
C CYS A 23 7.77 2.66 -10.38
N ALA A 24 8.93 2.53 -10.96
CA ALA A 24 10.12 2.00 -10.30
C ALA A 24 11.38 2.61 -10.91
N PRO A 25 12.42 2.92 -10.10
CA PRO A 25 13.68 3.47 -10.62
C PRO A 25 14.40 2.49 -11.55
N SER A 26 14.38 1.19 -11.24
CA SER A 26 15.07 0.13 -11.99
C SER A 26 14.31 -0.24 -13.27
N GLU A 27 14.98 -0.20 -14.42
CA GLU A 27 14.42 -0.62 -15.71
C GLU A 27 14.02 -2.09 -15.70
N SER A 28 14.84 -2.96 -15.11
CA SER A 28 14.54 -4.39 -15.02
C SER A 28 13.27 -4.65 -14.20
N THR A 29 13.04 -3.88 -13.12
CA THR A 29 11.80 -3.99 -12.35
C THR A 29 10.60 -3.51 -13.17
N ARG A 30 10.73 -2.41 -13.91
CA ARG A 30 9.65 -1.91 -14.76
C ARG A 30 9.28 -2.93 -15.84
N ALA A 31 10.27 -3.47 -16.55
CA ALA A 31 10.03 -4.48 -17.59
C ALA A 31 9.34 -5.73 -17.03
N ARG A 32 9.83 -6.27 -15.90
CA ARG A 32 9.27 -7.46 -15.26
C ARG A 32 7.83 -7.26 -14.79
N VAL A 33 7.53 -6.10 -14.19
CA VAL A 33 6.18 -5.80 -13.70
C VAL A 33 5.21 -5.54 -14.86
N ALA A 34 5.64 -4.80 -15.88
CA ALA A 34 4.84 -4.58 -17.07
C ALA A 34 4.49 -5.92 -17.77
N GLU A 35 5.46 -6.80 -17.95
CA GLU A 35 5.25 -8.12 -18.55
C GLU A 35 4.34 -9.01 -17.69
N GLY A 36 4.56 -9.01 -16.36
CA GLY A 36 3.84 -9.89 -15.45
C GLY A 36 2.39 -9.50 -15.19
N TYR A 37 2.06 -8.20 -15.24
CA TYR A 37 0.73 -7.69 -14.87
C TYR A 37 0.02 -6.94 -16.00
N GLY A 38 0.70 -6.62 -17.10
CA GLY A 38 0.13 -5.89 -18.24
C GLY A 38 -0.21 -4.43 -17.93
N ILE A 39 0.40 -3.82 -16.90
CA ILE A 39 0.13 -2.44 -16.45
C ILE A 39 1.13 -1.45 -17.03
N GLY A 40 0.76 -0.16 -17.03
CA GLY A 40 1.65 0.93 -17.41
C GLY A 40 2.77 1.14 -16.38
N MET A 41 4.03 1.20 -16.83
CA MET A 41 5.18 1.41 -15.94
C MET A 41 5.97 2.66 -16.30
N TYR A 42 6.25 3.48 -15.30
CA TYR A 42 6.92 4.77 -15.42
C TYR A 42 8.20 4.84 -14.58
N ARG A 43 9.00 5.87 -14.80
CA ARG A 43 10.28 6.02 -14.11
C ARG A 43 10.16 6.76 -12.79
N THR A 44 9.28 7.74 -12.71
CA THR A 44 9.16 8.67 -11.59
C THR A 44 7.81 8.57 -10.90
N ALA A 45 7.74 8.93 -9.62
CA ALA A 45 6.49 9.01 -8.88
C ALA A 45 5.63 10.17 -9.39
N LYS A 46 6.24 11.24 -9.86
CA LYS A 46 5.55 12.40 -10.42
C LYS A 46 4.69 12.02 -11.64
N GLU A 47 5.25 11.26 -12.60
CA GLU A 47 4.51 10.81 -13.80
C GLU A 47 3.27 10.01 -13.41
N VAL A 48 3.40 9.08 -12.46
CA VAL A 48 2.26 8.27 -11.97
C VAL A 48 1.25 9.13 -11.23
N CYS A 49 1.71 10.04 -10.38
CA CYS A 49 0.84 10.92 -9.61
C CYS A 49 -0.03 11.81 -10.52
N GLU A 50 0.53 12.36 -11.59
CA GLU A 50 -0.20 13.22 -12.53
C GLU A 50 -1.37 12.49 -13.23
N MET A 51 -1.24 11.18 -13.44
CA MET A 51 -2.23 10.35 -14.15
C MET A 51 -3.22 9.63 -13.23
N SER A 52 -3.08 9.74 -11.91
CA SER A 52 -3.85 8.92 -10.96
C SER A 52 -4.73 9.78 -10.06
N ASP A 53 -5.92 9.29 -9.74
CA ASP A 53 -6.81 9.85 -8.71
C ASP A 53 -6.52 9.26 -7.33
N ILE A 54 -6.00 8.02 -7.30
CA ILE A 54 -5.61 7.28 -6.11
C ILE A 54 -4.15 6.90 -6.24
N VAL A 55 -3.33 7.33 -5.31
CA VAL A 55 -1.88 7.08 -5.29
C VAL A 55 -1.53 6.18 -4.12
N VAL A 56 -0.83 5.08 -4.37
CA VAL A 56 -0.32 4.18 -3.32
C VAL A 56 1.16 4.45 -3.08
N LEU A 57 1.49 4.95 -1.89
CA LEU A 57 2.87 5.14 -1.44
C LEU A 57 3.39 3.83 -0.86
N ALA A 58 4.24 3.14 -1.61
CA ALA A 58 4.71 1.79 -1.33
C ALA A 58 6.25 1.69 -1.33
N VAL A 59 6.92 2.69 -0.81
CA VAL A 59 8.38 2.74 -0.69
C VAL A 59 8.85 2.40 0.74
N LYS A 60 10.14 2.11 0.90
CA LYS A 60 10.71 1.98 2.26
C LYS A 60 10.72 3.35 2.94
N PRO A 61 10.56 3.43 4.29
CA PRO A 61 10.49 4.70 5.03
C PRO A 61 11.60 5.69 4.69
N LYS A 62 12.83 5.20 4.50
CA LYS A 62 14.00 6.03 4.17
C LYS A 62 13.91 6.76 2.82
N HIS A 63 13.07 6.29 1.90
CA HIS A 63 12.89 6.88 0.56
C HIS A 63 11.70 7.84 0.47
N VAL A 64 10.91 7.98 1.53
CA VAL A 64 9.74 8.88 1.53
C VAL A 64 10.12 10.33 1.22
N PRO A 65 11.17 10.92 1.84
CA PRO A 65 11.56 12.29 1.52
C PRO A 65 11.98 12.48 0.06
N GLU A 66 12.64 11.48 -0.54
CA GLU A 66 13.07 11.50 -1.94
C GLU A 66 11.88 11.53 -2.89
N VAL A 67 10.85 10.73 -2.60
CA VAL A 67 9.62 10.67 -3.41
C VAL A 67 8.88 12.00 -3.37
N PHE A 68 8.68 12.59 -2.19
CA PHE A 68 8.00 13.88 -2.09
C PHE A 68 8.84 15.05 -2.66
N ALA A 69 10.18 14.93 -2.68
CA ALA A 69 11.05 15.91 -3.32
C ALA A 69 10.90 15.99 -4.86
N GLU A 70 10.25 14.99 -5.50
CA GLU A 70 9.89 15.05 -6.92
C GLU A 70 8.78 16.09 -7.22
N GLY A 71 8.16 16.68 -6.18
CA GLY A 71 7.12 17.71 -6.33
C GLY A 71 5.78 17.10 -6.76
N LEU A 72 5.30 16.13 -6.02
CA LEU A 72 4.00 15.48 -6.26
C LEU A 72 2.85 16.44 -5.95
N ASP A 73 1.94 16.62 -6.89
CA ASP A 73 0.67 17.29 -6.66
C ASP A 73 -0.41 16.25 -6.32
N LEU A 74 -0.77 16.19 -5.05
CA LEU A 74 -1.81 15.31 -4.51
C LEU A 74 -3.09 16.08 -4.15
N SER A 75 -3.23 17.33 -4.57
CA SER A 75 -4.44 18.13 -4.34
C SER A 75 -5.68 17.43 -4.91
N GLY A 76 -6.67 17.19 -4.05
CA GLY A 76 -7.90 16.50 -4.44
C GLY A 76 -7.74 15.00 -4.76
N LYS A 77 -6.56 14.43 -4.56
CA LYS A 77 -6.30 12.99 -4.75
C LYS A 77 -6.34 12.23 -3.44
N MET A 78 -6.47 10.91 -3.50
CA MET A 78 -6.35 10.04 -2.34
C MET A 78 -4.95 9.42 -2.29
N LEU A 79 -4.28 9.56 -1.15
CA LEU A 79 -2.98 8.94 -0.86
C LEU A 79 -3.19 7.76 0.10
N ILE A 80 -2.92 6.56 -0.36
CA ILE A 80 -2.89 5.35 0.48
C ILE A 80 -1.43 5.03 0.79
N SER A 81 -1.02 5.17 2.05
CA SER A 81 0.34 4.88 2.48
C SER A 81 0.41 3.50 3.15
N ILE A 82 1.22 2.60 2.59
CA ILE A 82 1.57 1.32 3.22
C ILE A 82 2.98 1.34 3.84
N VAL A 83 3.49 2.54 4.14
CA VAL A 83 4.83 2.75 4.70
C VAL A 83 4.78 2.55 6.21
N ALA A 84 5.56 1.60 6.70
CA ALA A 84 5.64 1.31 8.13
C ALA A 84 6.16 2.53 8.93
N GLY A 85 5.50 2.84 10.06
CA GLY A 85 5.93 3.89 10.97
C GLY A 85 5.70 5.34 10.48
N LEU A 86 5.07 5.54 9.32
CA LEU A 86 4.75 6.87 8.80
C LEU A 86 3.34 7.28 9.23
N THR A 87 3.25 8.24 10.14
CA THR A 87 1.98 8.72 10.71
C THR A 87 1.18 9.59 9.74
N VAL A 88 -0.12 9.73 10.00
CA VAL A 88 -1.01 10.63 9.25
C VAL A 88 -0.49 12.07 9.33
N ASP A 89 -0.17 12.58 10.52
CA ASP A 89 0.40 13.93 10.70
C ASP A 89 1.65 14.14 9.86
N ARG A 90 2.53 13.12 9.79
CA ARG A 90 3.74 13.22 8.99
C ARG A 90 3.43 13.25 7.50
N LEU A 91 2.44 12.50 7.02
CA LEU A 91 1.97 12.54 5.64
C LEU A 91 1.35 13.90 5.32
N GLU A 92 0.52 14.43 6.20
CA GLU A 92 -0.08 15.77 6.06
C GLU A 92 0.99 16.87 5.97
N SER A 93 2.12 16.71 6.66
CA SER A 93 3.24 17.67 6.55
C SER A 93 3.88 17.72 5.14
N TYR A 94 3.71 16.68 4.33
CA TYR A 94 4.13 16.67 2.92
C TYR A 94 3.03 17.13 1.98
N VAL A 95 1.77 16.77 2.27
CA VAL A 95 0.62 16.95 1.36
C VAL A 95 -0.65 17.30 2.15
N PRO A 96 -0.75 18.54 2.65
CA PRO A 96 -1.79 18.94 3.62
C PRO A 96 -3.22 18.84 3.09
N ASP A 97 -3.42 18.96 1.77
CA ASP A 97 -4.75 18.97 1.15
C ASP A 97 -5.16 17.58 0.59
N ALA A 98 -4.35 16.56 0.80
CA ALA A 98 -4.64 15.22 0.31
C ALA A 98 -5.59 14.46 1.25
N ARG A 99 -6.40 13.57 0.67
CA ARG A 99 -7.17 12.57 1.42
C ARG A 99 -6.25 11.41 1.74
N ILE A 100 -5.89 11.23 3.02
CA ILE A 100 -4.84 10.32 3.45
C ILE A 100 -5.40 9.09 4.16
N VAL A 101 -4.96 7.93 3.72
CA VAL A 101 -5.24 6.63 4.33
C VAL A 101 -3.90 5.97 4.67
N ARG A 102 -3.65 5.75 5.95
CA ARG A 102 -2.50 4.99 6.45
C ARG A 102 -2.92 3.54 6.63
N VAL A 103 -2.17 2.61 6.06
CA VAL A 103 -2.46 1.17 6.11
C VAL A 103 -1.25 0.41 6.63
N MET A 104 -1.47 -0.57 7.48
CA MET A 104 -0.45 -1.53 7.87
C MET A 104 -0.84 -2.93 7.37
N PRO A 105 -0.32 -3.34 6.20
CA PRO A 105 -0.53 -4.66 5.65
C PRO A 105 0.43 -5.69 6.28
N ASN A 106 0.18 -6.97 6.03
CA ASN A 106 1.09 -8.04 6.40
C ASN A 106 1.50 -8.91 5.21
N HIS A 107 2.43 -9.85 5.46
CA HIS A 107 2.98 -10.70 4.41
C HIS A 107 1.92 -11.60 3.74
N CYS A 108 0.87 -11.98 4.45
CA CYS A 108 -0.20 -12.84 3.93
C CYS A 108 -0.99 -12.21 2.76
N CYS A 109 -0.88 -10.88 2.55
CA CYS A 109 -1.39 -10.23 1.34
C CYS A 109 -0.82 -10.83 0.05
N MET A 110 0.36 -11.47 0.08
CA MET A 110 0.96 -12.13 -1.09
C MET A 110 0.14 -13.32 -1.60
N VAL A 111 -0.68 -13.89 -0.73
CA VAL A 111 -1.59 -15.00 -1.06
C VAL A 111 -3.06 -14.59 -0.91
N LEU A 112 -3.35 -13.30 -0.90
CA LEU A 112 -4.67 -12.68 -0.79
C LEU A 112 -5.42 -13.00 0.54
N GLU A 113 -4.68 -13.36 1.58
CA GLU A 113 -5.15 -13.67 2.92
C GLU A 113 -4.56 -12.69 3.95
N GLY A 114 -4.39 -11.44 3.55
CA GLY A 114 -3.86 -10.39 4.41
C GLY A 114 -4.79 -10.08 5.58
N ALA A 115 -4.20 -9.65 6.70
CA ALA A 115 -4.92 -9.03 7.81
C ALA A 115 -4.28 -7.68 8.07
N MET A 116 -5.03 -6.60 7.92
CA MET A 116 -4.48 -5.25 7.99
C MET A 116 -5.41 -4.28 8.72
N GLY A 117 -4.81 -3.32 9.41
CA GLY A 117 -5.50 -2.16 9.93
C GLY A 117 -5.23 -0.94 9.06
N TYR A 118 -6.19 -0.02 9.03
CA TYR A 118 -5.99 1.28 8.40
C TYR A 118 -6.67 2.39 9.19
N CYS A 119 -6.17 3.62 9.05
CA CYS A 119 -6.80 4.82 9.57
C CYS A 119 -6.79 5.93 8.52
N CYS A 120 -7.70 6.87 8.68
CA CYS A 120 -7.95 7.94 7.71
C CYS A 120 -7.76 9.31 8.35
N ASN A 121 -7.33 10.31 7.55
CA ASN A 121 -7.42 11.69 8.01
C ASN A 121 -8.84 12.26 7.85
N ALA A 122 -9.04 13.50 8.32
CA ALA A 122 -10.34 14.17 8.30
C ALA A 122 -10.86 14.50 6.88
N HIS A 123 -9.99 14.47 5.86
CA HIS A 123 -10.36 14.78 4.47
C HIS A 123 -10.96 13.59 3.73
N VAL A 124 -10.82 12.37 4.26
CA VAL A 124 -11.35 11.13 3.64
C VAL A 124 -12.86 11.08 3.77
N THR A 125 -13.54 11.00 2.65
CA THR A 125 -15.00 10.95 2.57
C THR A 125 -15.54 9.52 2.73
N GLU A 126 -16.86 9.36 2.84
CA GLU A 126 -17.49 8.04 2.90
C GLU A 126 -17.36 7.26 1.59
N ASP A 127 -17.35 7.96 0.45
CA ASP A 127 -17.09 7.35 -0.87
C ASP A 127 -15.64 6.84 -0.98
N ASP A 128 -14.69 7.60 -0.43
CA ASP A 128 -13.30 7.15 -0.34
C ASP A 128 -13.16 5.89 0.51
N ARG A 129 -13.86 5.82 1.65
CA ARG A 129 -13.85 4.62 2.51
C ARG A 129 -14.34 3.38 1.78
N ARG A 130 -15.38 3.51 0.94
CA ARG A 130 -15.85 2.41 0.08
C ARG A 130 -14.80 1.97 -0.92
N SER A 131 -14.11 2.92 -1.54
CA SER A 131 -13.00 2.64 -2.47
C SER A 131 -11.83 1.97 -1.75
N VAL A 132 -11.44 2.46 -0.58
CA VAL A 132 -10.40 1.86 0.29
C VAL A 132 -10.77 0.44 0.67
N ALA A 133 -12.01 0.21 1.12
CA ALA A 133 -12.48 -1.14 1.48
C ALA A 133 -12.40 -2.12 0.30
N SER A 134 -12.75 -1.67 -0.92
CA SER A 134 -12.63 -2.46 -2.14
C SER A 134 -11.17 -2.77 -2.49
N ILE A 135 -10.30 -1.74 -2.45
CA ILE A 135 -8.88 -1.87 -2.75
C ILE A 135 -8.20 -2.82 -1.78
N LEU A 136 -8.34 -2.59 -0.47
CA LEU A 136 -7.69 -3.40 0.56
C LEU A 136 -8.31 -4.80 0.65
N GLY A 137 -9.64 -4.91 0.47
CA GLY A 137 -10.36 -6.18 0.40
C GLY A 137 -9.90 -7.10 -0.73
N SER A 138 -9.23 -6.56 -1.76
CA SER A 138 -8.64 -7.36 -2.84
C SER A 138 -7.49 -8.26 -2.38
N VAL A 139 -6.84 -7.95 -1.27
CA VAL A 139 -5.68 -8.68 -0.74
C VAL A 139 -5.89 -9.28 0.66
N GLY A 140 -7.08 -9.13 1.24
CA GLY A 140 -7.39 -9.71 2.55
C GLY A 140 -8.41 -8.93 3.35
N LEU A 141 -8.47 -9.19 4.66
CA LEU A 141 -9.32 -8.46 5.60
C LEU A 141 -8.67 -7.13 5.98
N ALA A 142 -9.39 -6.03 5.83
CA ALA A 142 -8.98 -4.71 6.28
C ALA A 142 -9.99 -4.15 7.29
N VAL A 143 -9.50 -3.60 8.39
CA VAL A 143 -10.34 -3.02 9.47
C VAL A 143 -9.91 -1.58 9.71
N GLU A 144 -10.86 -0.66 9.70
CA GLU A 144 -10.60 0.72 10.10
C GLU A 144 -10.47 0.81 11.61
N VAL A 145 -9.43 1.50 12.07
CA VAL A 145 -9.09 1.69 13.49
C VAL A 145 -8.64 3.12 13.74
N GLY A 146 -8.61 3.55 14.98
CA GLY A 146 -7.91 4.80 15.35
C GLY A 146 -6.40 4.68 15.12
N GLU A 147 -5.73 5.80 14.80
CA GLU A 147 -4.29 5.79 14.53
C GLU A 147 -3.47 5.29 15.73
N GLU A 148 -3.95 5.49 16.95
CA GLU A 148 -3.34 5.01 18.19
C GLU A 148 -3.19 3.48 18.25
N TYR A 149 -3.97 2.73 17.48
CA TYR A 149 -3.90 1.27 17.41
C TYR A 149 -2.95 0.75 16.32
N MET A 150 -2.43 1.61 15.44
CA MET A 150 -1.62 1.17 14.29
C MET A 150 -0.32 0.48 14.70
N ASP A 151 0.28 0.86 15.83
CA ASP A 151 1.48 0.20 16.35
C ASP A 151 1.15 -1.19 16.92
N ALA A 152 -0.01 -1.36 17.56
CA ALA A 152 -0.50 -2.67 17.98
C ALA A 152 -0.79 -3.59 16.78
N ILE A 153 -1.41 -3.06 15.72
CA ILE A 153 -1.61 -3.77 14.45
C ILE A 153 -0.27 -4.21 13.85
N THR A 154 0.73 -3.32 13.86
CA THR A 154 2.09 -3.65 13.39
C THR A 154 2.70 -4.78 14.19
N GLY A 155 2.61 -4.73 15.52
CA GLY A 155 3.17 -5.74 16.43
C GLY A 155 2.48 -7.10 16.29
N ILE A 156 1.16 -7.13 16.10
CA ILE A 156 0.36 -8.36 16.02
C ILE A 156 0.26 -8.84 14.57
N ALA A 157 -0.49 -8.14 13.72
CA ALA A 157 -0.77 -8.60 12.36
C ALA A 157 0.45 -8.51 11.43
N GLY A 158 1.25 -7.42 11.55
CA GLY A 158 2.44 -7.22 10.73
C GLY A 158 3.57 -8.21 11.04
N SER A 159 3.79 -8.52 12.33
CA SER A 159 4.93 -9.35 12.78
C SER A 159 4.60 -10.83 12.92
N SER A 160 3.35 -11.20 13.19
CA SER A 160 2.94 -12.60 13.45
C SER A 160 3.37 -13.60 12.37
N PRO A 161 3.30 -13.32 11.07
CA PRO A 161 3.73 -14.29 10.06
C PRO A 161 5.16 -14.75 10.26
N ALA A 162 6.08 -13.85 10.66
CA ALA A 162 7.47 -14.22 10.93
C ALA A 162 7.60 -15.17 12.13
N PHE A 163 6.82 -14.96 13.18
CA PHE A 163 6.82 -15.85 14.36
C PHE A 163 6.27 -17.23 14.01
N PHE A 164 5.21 -17.31 13.20
CA PHE A 164 4.67 -18.58 12.74
C PHE A 164 5.68 -19.33 11.87
N TYR A 165 6.43 -18.67 11.00
CA TYR A 165 7.49 -19.30 10.23
C TYR A 165 8.59 -19.89 11.13
N MET A 166 8.99 -19.19 12.18
CA MET A 166 9.96 -19.71 13.17
C MET A 166 9.41 -20.96 13.90
N ILE A 167 8.12 -20.98 14.26
CA ILE A 167 7.48 -22.13 14.89
C ILE A 167 7.46 -23.32 13.94
N ILE A 168 7.05 -23.12 12.69
CA ILE A 168 6.99 -24.16 11.65
C ILE A 168 8.40 -24.75 11.41
N ASP A 169 9.41 -23.89 11.31
CA ASP A 169 10.79 -24.28 11.10
C ASP A 169 11.31 -25.15 12.28
N ALA A 170 11.07 -24.70 13.51
CA ALA A 170 11.43 -25.45 14.70
C ALA A 170 10.70 -26.82 14.80
N MET A 171 9.45 -26.89 14.36
CA MET A 171 8.70 -28.14 14.32
C MET A 171 9.25 -29.09 13.26
N ALA A 172 9.67 -28.58 12.09
CA ALA A 172 10.29 -29.36 11.05
C ALA A 172 11.66 -29.92 11.47
N ASP A 173 12.44 -29.14 12.20
CA ASP A 173 13.74 -29.59 12.76
C ASP A 173 13.59 -30.66 13.83
N ALA A 174 12.47 -30.71 14.51
CA ALA A 174 12.20 -31.68 15.61
C ALA A 174 11.61 -33.01 15.12
N GLY A 175 11.09 -33.10 13.89
CA GLY A 175 10.43 -34.29 13.31
C GLY A 175 11.26 -34.98 12.28
#